data_cf50f475d1ea8234177c9436f5f96b91
#
_entry.id   cf50f475d1ea8234177c9436f5f96b91
#
_cell.length_a   1.000
_cell.length_b   1.000
_cell.length_c   1.000
_cell.angle_alpha   90.00
_cell.angle_beta   90.00
_cell.angle_gamma   90.00
#
_symmetry.space_group_name_H-M   'P 1'
#
loop_
_entity.id
_entity.type
_entity.pdbx_description
1 polymer ?
#
loop_
_entity_poly.entity_id
_entity_poly.type
_entity_poly.pdbx_seq_one_letter_code
_entity_poly.pdbx_strand_id
1 'polypeptide(L)'
;MCIRDRVGIIKVTGMIHYKGGVRISILCGRKALLDYRRRVNVDTRISNLLSAKPQAIGEAVEKLKADGQEREAVIGGLYQKLFAFKAAACPESGSPLVCFEEGLAPMRVRQLCTLLYEQNKGNVVMVCSGTDEAGEYAYALGSARADMRPLSRALNGCLAGRGGGSALMAQGTFRADAESIRQAFLAEAGKLPI
;
A
#
# COMPACT_ATOMS: atom_id res chain seq x y z
N MET A 1 -21.07 45.40 39.46
CA MET A 1 -20.25 45.10 38.25
C MET A 1 -20.33 43.62 38.00
N CYS A 2 -21.10 43.21 36.97
CA CYS A 2 -21.39 41.79 36.70
C CYS A 2 -20.17 41.08 36.15
N ILE A 3 -19.90 39.84 36.61
CA ILE A 3 -18.82 38.96 36.10
C ILE A 3 -18.99 38.72 34.60
N ARG A 4 -20.22 38.69 34.09
CA ARG A 4 -20.59 38.54 32.67
C ARG A 4 -19.86 39.51 31.75
N ASP A 5 -19.65 40.75 32.14
CA ASP A 5 -19.08 41.81 31.31
C ASP A 5 -17.56 41.72 31.17
N ARG A 6 -16.92 40.80 31.96
CA ARG A 6 -15.45 40.54 31.92
C ARG A 6 -15.04 39.32 31.16
N VAL A 7 -15.99 38.49 30.69
CA VAL A 7 -15.66 37.22 30.04
C VAL A 7 -15.17 37.42 28.60
N GLY A 8 -15.62 38.50 27.94
CA GLY A 8 -15.26 38.76 26.53
C GLY A 8 -15.82 37.73 25.57
N ILE A 9 -14.98 37.24 24.63
CA ILE A 9 -15.38 36.28 23.60
C ILE A 9 -15.64 34.91 24.22
N ILE A 10 -16.79 34.31 23.90
CA ILE A 10 -17.12 32.90 24.19
C ILE A 10 -17.20 32.14 22.88
N LYS A 11 -16.48 31.01 22.76
CA LYS A 11 -16.49 30.13 21.63
C LYS A 11 -16.97 28.74 22.05
N VAL A 12 -18.03 28.25 21.41
CA VAL A 12 -18.46 26.86 21.54
C VAL A 12 -17.53 26.00 20.67
N THR A 13 -16.90 24.99 21.27
CA THR A 13 -15.95 24.08 20.61
C THR A 13 -16.50 22.69 20.33
N GLY A 14 -17.59 22.31 21.03
CA GLY A 14 -18.25 21.04 20.83
C GLY A 14 -19.53 20.91 21.63
N MET A 15 -20.37 20.00 21.21
CA MET A 15 -21.63 19.64 21.86
C MET A 15 -21.84 18.14 21.74
N ILE A 16 -22.11 17.45 22.84
CA ILE A 16 -22.40 16.01 22.88
C ILE A 16 -23.64 15.74 23.72
N HIS A 17 -24.43 14.76 23.34
CA HIS A 17 -25.52 14.25 24.16
C HIS A 17 -24.96 13.49 25.37
N TYR A 18 -25.48 13.77 26.58
CA TYR A 18 -25.02 13.16 27.81
C TYR A 18 -26.15 13.00 28.81
N LYS A 19 -26.48 11.78 29.20
CA LYS A 19 -27.42 11.45 30.30
C LYS A 19 -28.73 12.27 30.30
N GLY A 20 -29.44 12.31 29.18
CA GLY A 20 -30.70 13.02 29.03
C GLY A 20 -30.59 14.55 28.91
N GLY A 21 -29.38 15.07 28.74
CA GLY A 21 -29.08 16.47 28.47
C GLY A 21 -28.00 16.68 27.44
N VAL A 22 -27.41 17.85 27.42
CA VAL A 22 -26.35 18.23 26.47
C VAL A 22 -25.15 18.76 27.24
N ARG A 23 -23.96 18.26 26.92
CA ARG A 23 -22.69 18.82 27.41
C ARG A 23 -22.10 19.70 26.32
N ILE A 24 -21.90 20.99 26.66
CA ILE A 24 -21.32 21.96 25.73
C ILE A 24 -19.91 22.29 26.23
N SER A 25 -18.92 22.16 25.30
CA SER A 25 -17.54 22.57 25.53
C SER A 25 -17.34 24.00 25.04
N ILE A 26 -16.82 24.87 25.88
CA ILE A 26 -16.60 26.29 25.55
C ILE A 26 -15.18 26.74 25.88
N LEU A 27 -14.69 27.71 25.12
CA LEU A 27 -13.50 28.50 25.42
C LEU A 27 -13.91 29.94 25.64
N CYS A 28 -13.31 30.59 26.61
CA CYS A 28 -13.65 31.98 26.98
C CYS A 28 -12.42 32.89 26.92
N GLY A 29 -12.64 34.17 26.60
CA GLY A 29 -11.63 35.23 26.62
C GLY A 29 -10.39 34.91 25.76
N ARG A 30 -9.20 35.07 26.34
CA ARG A 30 -7.92 34.88 25.64
C ARG A 30 -7.79 33.47 25.01
N LYS A 31 -8.30 32.43 25.67
CA LYS A 31 -8.25 31.05 25.12
C LYS A 31 -9.05 30.93 23.84
N ALA A 32 -10.23 31.53 23.76
CA ALA A 32 -11.05 31.57 22.57
C ALA A 32 -10.32 32.29 21.41
N LEU A 33 -9.70 33.43 21.69
CA LEU A 33 -8.93 34.20 20.69
C LEU A 33 -7.72 33.43 20.16
N LEU A 34 -6.98 32.76 21.04
CA LEU A 34 -5.84 31.94 20.66
C LEU A 34 -6.26 30.75 19.78
N ASP A 35 -7.38 30.11 20.08
CA ASP A 35 -7.92 29.03 19.27
C ASP A 35 -8.36 29.53 17.87
N TYR A 36 -8.98 30.72 17.80
CA TYR A 36 -9.29 31.32 16.49
C TYR A 36 -8.03 31.60 15.68
N ARG A 37 -7.02 32.25 16.29
CA ARG A 37 -5.75 32.51 15.60
C ARG A 37 -5.08 31.24 15.09
N ARG A 38 -5.07 30.19 15.90
CA ARG A 38 -4.53 28.87 15.50
C ARG A 38 -5.26 28.31 14.28
N ARG A 39 -6.58 28.37 14.26
CA ARG A 39 -7.39 27.88 13.13
C ARG A 39 -7.14 28.69 11.87
N VAL A 40 -7.15 30.01 11.97
CA VAL A 40 -6.82 30.88 10.82
C VAL A 40 -5.44 30.58 10.26
N ASN A 41 -4.43 30.36 11.09
CA ASN A 41 -3.10 30.01 10.64
C ASN A 41 -3.08 28.64 9.90
N VAL A 42 -3.82 27.65 10.39
CA VAL A 42 -3.96 26.34 9.72
C VAL A 42 -4.66 26.51 8.39
N ASP A 43 -5.78 27.22 8.34
CA ASP A 43 -6.54 27.46 7.11
C ASP A 43 -5.69 28.20 6.07
N THR A 44 -4.94 29.22 6.50
CA THR A 44 -4.03 29.96 5.61
C THR A 44 -2.92 29.04 5.06
N ARG A 45 -2.36 28.17 5.91
CA ARG A 45 -1.34 27.21 5.48
C ARG A 45 -1.90 26.22 4.45
N ILE A 46 -3.09 25.67 4.68
CA ILE A 46 -3.74 24.74 3.76
C ILE A 46 -4.09 25.46 2.44
N SER A 47 -4.65 26.67 2.53
CA SER A 47 -4.96 27.55 1.39
C SER A 47 -3.72 27.76 0.50
N ASN A 48 -2.58 28.05 1.10
CA ASN A 48 -1.33 28.25 0.37
C ASN A 48 -0.82 26.93 -0.28
N LEU A 49 -0.91 25.80 0.43
CA LEU A 49 -0.50 24.49 -0.12
C LEU A 49 -1.35 24.07 -1.32
N LEU A 50 -2.64 24.38 -1.29
CA LEU A 50 -3.59 24.02 -2.34
C LEU A 50 -3.71 25.12 -3.42
N SER A 51 -3.06 26.28 -3.23
CA SER A 51 -3.24 27.46 -4.06
C SER A 51 -4.72 27.83 -4.25
N ALA A 52 -5.52 27.64 -3.19
CA ALA A 52 -6.96 27.85 -3.17
C ALA A 52 -7.34 28.94 -2.17
N LYS A 53 -8.43 29.66 -2.41
CA LYS A 53 -8.98 30.60 -1.44
C LYS A 53 -9.49 29.85 -0.19
N PRO A 54 -9.48 30.47 1.02
CA PRO A 54 -9.94 29.81 2.24
C PRO A 54 -11.35 29.19 2.15
N GLN A 55 -12.26 29.83 1.42
CA GLN A 55 -13.63 29.35 1.21
C GLN A 55 -13.70 28.14 0.26
N ALA A 56 -12.70 27.97 -0.60
CA ALA A 56 -12.63 26.91 -1.62
C ALA A 56 -11.70 25.75 -1.22
N ILE A 57 -11.21 25.73 0.03
CA ILE A 57 -10.31 24.65 0.51
C ILE A 57 -10.98 23.28 0.39
N GLY A 58 -12.26 23.17 0.76
CA GLY A 58 -13.02 21.92 0.67
C GLY A 58 -13.02 21.36 -0.75
N GLU A 59 -13.42 22.17 -1.72
CA GLU A 59 -13.47 21.81 -3.14
C GLU A 59 -12.07 21.45 -3.68
N ALA A 60 -11.05 22.19 -3.28
CA ALA A 60 -9.67 21.90 -3.69
C ALA A 60 -9.16 20.54 -3.16
N VAL A 61 -9.53 20.17 -1.92
CA VAL A 61 -9.21 18.85 -1.36
C VAL A 61 -9.97 17.74 -2.08
N GLU A 62 -11.26 17.93 -2.37
CA GLU A 62 -12.06 16.97 -3.12
C GLU A 62 -11.47 16.75 -4.52
N LYS A 63 -11.11 17.82 -5.21
CA LYS A 63 -10.44 17.75 -6.51
C LYS A 63 -9.11 17.00 -6.43
N LEU A 64 -8.25 17.33 -5.47
CA LEU A 64 -6.96 16.66 -5.29
C LEU A 64 -7.15 15.16 -5.06
N LYS A 65 -8.16 14.77 -4.29
CA LYS A 65 -8.51 13.36 -4.05
C LYS A 65 -9.00 12.67 -5.33
N ALA A 66 -9.85 13.33 -6.09
CA ALA A 66 -10.36 12.81 -7.37
C ALA A 66 -9.22 12.63 -8.39
N ASP A 67 -8.37 13.65 -8.56
CA ASP A 67 -7.19 13.61 -9.44
C ASP A 67 -6.22 12.48 -9.03
N GLY A 68 -6.05 12.26 -7.71
CA GLY A 68 -5.24 11.15 -7.19
C GLY A 68 -5.82 9.77 -7.52
N GLN A 69 -7.13 9.60 -7.40
CA GLN A 69 -7.82 8.36 -7.76
C GLN A 69 -7.76 8.09 -9.26
N GLU A 70 -7.94 9.11 -10.09
CA GLU A 70 -7.83 8.98 -11.55
C GLU A 70 -6.42 8.56 -11.98
N ARG A 71 -5.39 9.20 -11.42
CA ARG A 71 -3.99 8.83 -11.70
C ARG A 71 -3.70 7.38 -11.29
N GLU A 72 -4.17 6.95 -10.12
CA GLU A 72 -3.98 5.56 -9.67
C GLU A 72 -4.71 4.57 -10.58
N ALA A 73 -5.90 4.90 -11.08
CA ALA A 73 -6.63 4.08 -12.04
C ALA A 73 -5.88 3.98 -13.38
N VAL A 74 -5.33 5.07 -13.89
CA VAL A 74 -4.50 5.08 -15.11
C VAL A 74 -3.24 4.23 -14.91
N ILE A 75 -2.51 4.42 -13.81
CA ILE A 75 -1.33 3.62 -13.46
C ILE A 75 -1.70 2.14 -13.37
N GLY A 76 -2.81 1.82 -12.71
CA GLY A 76 -3.32 0.44 -12.63
C GLY A 76 -3.58 -0.17 -14.00
N GLY A 77 -4.24 0.57 -14.90
CA GLY A 77 -4.49 0.15 -16.27
C GLY A 77 -3.23 -0.05 -17.11
N LEU A 78 -2.22 0.80 -16.91
CA LEU A 78 -0.92 0.63 -17.58
C LEU A 78 -0.19 -0.63 -17.10
N TYR A 79 -0.19 -0.90 -15.79
CA TYR A 79 0.38 -2.14 -15.26
C TYR A 79 -0.35 -3.38 -15.77
N GLN A 80 -1.69 -3.35 -15.87
CA GLN A 80 -2.44 -4.47 -16.44
C GLN A 80 -2.01 -4.77 -17.87
N LYS A 81 -1.87 -3.75 -18.73
CA LYS A 81 -1.39 -3.90 -20.10
C LYS A 81 0.04 -4.45 -20.15
N LEU A 82 0.95 -3.87 -19.35
CA LEU A 82 2.33 -4.33 -19.26
C LEU A 82 2.41 -5.80 -18.82
N PHE A 83 1.66 -6.20 -17.80
CA PHE A 83 1.65 -7.57 -17.30
C PHE A 83 1.05 -8.54 -18.29
N ALA A 84 0.01 -8.13 -19.02
CA ALA A 84 -0.55 -8.93 -20.11
C ALA A 84 0.49 -9.17 -21.23
N PHE A 85 1.26 -8.15 -21.60
CA PHE A 85 2.37 -8.29 -22.55
C PHE A 85 3.45 -9.26 -22.07
N LYS A 86 3.87 -9.12 -20.79
CA LYS A 86 4.86 -10.02 -20.17
C LYS A 86 4.35 -11.46 -20.11
N ALA A 87 3.11 -11.65 -19.72
CA ALA A 87 2.49 -12.97 -19.68
C ALA A 87 2.37 -13.60 -21.08
N ALA A 88 2.05 -12.81 -22.12
CA ALA A 88 2.01 -13.30 -23.50
C ALA A 88 3.40 -13.71 -24.04
N ALA A 89 4.46 -13.03 -23.60
CA ALA A 89 5.84 -13.36 -23.96
C ALA A 89 6.36 -14.63 -23.23
N CYS A 90 5.77 -15.01 -22.10
CA CYS A 90 6.12 -16.24 -21.39
C CYS A 90 5.42 -17.44 -22.05
N PRO A 91 6.16 -18.49 -22.47
CA PRO A 91 5.56 -19.70 -22.97
C PRO A 91 4.74 -20.41 -21.87
N GLU A 92 3.71 -21.12 -22.25
CA GLU A 92 3.02 -22.03 -21.34
C GLU A 92 3.93 -23.21 -21.03
N SER A 93 4.18 -23.44 -19.73
CA SER A 93 5.12 -24.46 -19.28
C SER A 93 4.59 -25.16 -18.05
N GLY A 94 4.73 -26.48 -18.00
CA GLY A 94 4.54 -27.26 -16.78
C GLY A 94 5.69 -27.15 -15.77
N SER A 95 6.68 -26.31 -16.03
CA SER A 95 7.89 -26.14 -15.20
C SER A 95 7.77 -24.94 -14.25
N PRO A 96 8.57 -24.90 -13.17
CA PRO A 96 8.68 -23.73 -12.32
C PRO A 96 9.14 -22.49 -13.10
N LEU A 97 8.47 -21.36 -12.93
CA LEU A 97 8.79 -20.08 -13.56
C LEU A 97 9.26 -19.06 -12.52
N VAL A 98 10.41 -18.44 -12.76
CA VAL A 98 10.89 -17.32 -11.97
C VAL A 98 11.08 -16.09 -12.85
N CYS A 99 10.55 -14.96 -12.40
CA CYS A 99 10.68 -13.66 -13.07
C CYS A 99 11.31 -12.67 -12.10
N PHE A 100 12.30 -11.91 -12.58
CA PHE A 100 12.90 -10.79 -11.86
C PHE A 100 12.48 -9.48 -12.51
N GLU A 101 12.07 -8.53 -11.69
CA GLU A 101 11.61 -7.22 -12.08
C GLU A 101 12.29 -6.15 -11.21
N GLU A 102 12.42 -4.96 -11.72
CA GLU A 102 12.94 -3.84 -10.95
C GLU A 102 11.84 -2.82 -10.64
N GLY A 103 11.89 -2.24 -9.43
CA GLY A 103 11.03 -1.11 -9.07
C GLY A 103 9.54 -1.41 -8.91
N LEU A 104 9.11 -2.68 -8.89
CA LEU A 104 7.73 -3.02 -8.63
C LEU A 104 7.42 -2.99 -7.13
N ALA A 105 6.37 -2.25 -6.75
CA ALA A 105 5.82 -2.31 -5.41
C ALA A 105 5.30 -3.73 -5.09
N PRO A 106 5.32 -4.19 -3.82
CA PRO A 106 4.91 -5.56 -3.44
C PRO A 106 3.51 -5.96 -3.93
N MET A 107 2.58 -5.02 -3.98
CA MET A 107 1.25 -5.26 -4.55
C MET A 107 1.32 -5.61 -6.04
N ARG A 108 2.19 -4.96 -6.81
CA ARG A 108 2.36 -5.20 -8.25
C ARG A 108 3.08 -6.51 -8.52
N VAL A 109 4.07 -6.88 -7.68
CA VAL A 109 4.72 -8.19 -7.70
C VAL A 109 3.69 -9.30 -7.53
N ARG A 110 2.78 -9.15 -6.56
CA ARG A 110 1.68 -10.07 -6.35
C ARG A 110 0.73 -10.17 -7.55
N GLN A 111 0.35 -9.02 -8.14
CA GLN A 111 -0.54 -8.98 -9.31
C GLN A 111 0.06 -9.71 -10.51
N LEU A 112 1.34 -9.49 -10.80
CA LEU A 112 2.03 -10.18 -11.88
C LEU A 112 2.12 -11.70 -11.62
N CYS A 113 2.47 -12.10 -10.40
CA CYS A 113 2.51 -13.50 -10.00
C CYS A 113 1.14 -14.17 -10.18
N THR A 114 0.06 -13.50 -9.72
CA THR A 114 -1.32 -14.01 -9.90
C THR A 114 -1.65 -14.22 -11.37
N LEU A 115 -1.39 -13.25 -12.22
CA LEU A 115 -1.67 -13.33 -13.65
C LEU A 115 -0.92 -14.50 -14.31
N LEU A 116 0.35 -14.70 -13.96
CA LEU A 116 1.18 -15.74 -14.58
C LEU A 116 0.71 -17.14 -14.20
N TYR A 117 0.41 -17.43 -12.92
CA TYR A 117 -0.05 -18.77 -12.55
C TYR A 117 -1.50 -19.05 -12.99
N GLU A 118 -2.39 -18.06 -13.02
CA GLU A 118 -3.75 -18.20 -13.54
C GLU A 118 -3.77 -18.49 -15.04
N GLN A 119 -2.80 -17.97 -15.80
CA GLN A 119 -2.61 -18.26 -17.20
C GLN A 119 -1.75 -19.50 -17.48
N ASN A 120 -1.46 -20.34 -16.48
CA ASN A 120 -0.66 -21.56 -16.60
C ASN A 120 0.73 -21.35 -17.24
N LYS A 121 1.36 -20.19 -17.01
CA LYS A 121 2.72 -19.90 -17.51
C LYS A 121 3.80 -20.68 -16.74
N GLY A 122 3.45 -21.26 -15.60
CA GLY A 122 4.26 -22.18 -14.82
C GLY A 122 3.40 -22.93 -13.81
N ASN A 123 3.81 -24.14 -13.44
CA ASN A 123 3.15 -24.93 -12.39
C ASN A 123 3.29 -24.27 -10.99
N VAL A 124 4.47 -23.67 -10.76
CA VAL A 124 4.79 -22.79 -9.63
C VAL A 124 5.44 -21.54 -10.20
N VAL A 125 4.93 -20.39 -9.81
CA VAL A 125 5.43 -19.08 -10.27
C VAL A 125 6.02 -18.31 -9.11
N MET A 126 7.22 -17.78 -9.30
CA MET A 126 7.85 -16.81 -8.41
C MET A 126 8.12 -15.52 -9.18
N VAL A 127 7.69 -14.39 -8.61
CA VAL A 127 8.05 -13.06 -9.12
C VAL A 127 8.81 -12.34 -8.02
N CYS A 128 9.99 -11.85 -8.35
CA CYS A 128 10.83 -11.07 -7.45
C CYS A 128 11.00 -9.65 -7.97
N SER A 129 11.04 -8.67 -7.07
CA SER A 129 11.37 -7.28 -7.41
C SER A 129 12.39 -6.72 -6.43
N GLY A 130 13.49 -6.26 -6.98
CA GLY A 130 14.63 -5.72 -6.22
C GLY A 130 15.83 -5.56 -7.13
N THR A 131 16.98 -5.25 -6.54
CA THR A 131 18.28 -5.18 -7.21
C THR A 131 19.34 -5.83 -6.35
N ASP A 132 20.37 -6.39 -6.96
CA ASP A 132 21.50 -6.97 -6.24
C ASP A 132 22.27 -5.92 -5.42
N GLU A 133 22.27 -4.67 -5.89
CA GLU A 133 22.86 -3.54 -5.15
C GLU A 133 22.15 -3.26 -3.82
N ALA A 134 20.83 -3.39 -3.79
CA ALA A 134 20.04 -3.24 -2.57
C ALA A 134 20.15 -4.46 -1.66
N GLY A 135 20.52 -5.64 -2.22
CA GLY A 135 20.63 -6.90 -1.50
C GLY A 135 19.31 -7.40 -0.92
N GLU A 136 18.18 -6.87 -1.38
CA GLU A 136 16.84 -7.21 -0.89
C GLU A 136 15.86 -7.31 -2.05
N TYR A 137 15.09 -8.40 -2.08
CA TYR A 137 14.06 -8.67 -3.08
C TYR A 137 12.72 -8.91 -2.43
N ALA A 138 11.71 -8.11 -2.79
CA ALA A 138 10.32 -8.45 -2.52
C ALA A 138 9.91 -9.62 -3.42
N TYR A 139 9.25 -10.64 -2.89
CA TYR A 139 8.80 -11.78 -3.67
C TYR A 139 7.32 -12.08 -3.51
N ALA A 140 6.75 -12.70 -4.53
CA ALA A 140 5.47 -13.41 -4.49
C ALA A 140 5.63 -14.79 -5.12
N LEU A 141 5.11 -15.80 -4.44
CA LEU A 141 5.02 -17.20 -4.89
C LEU A 141 3.56 -17.54 -5.14
N GLY A 142 3.25 -18.20 -6.23
CA GLY A 142 1.88 -18.60 -6.54
C GLY A 142 1.81 -19.90 -7.30
N SER A 143 0.76 -20.69 -7.05
CA SER A 143 0.40 -21.87 -7.82
C SER A 143 -1.11 -22.11 -7.72
N ALA A 144 -1.70 -22.59 -8.81
CA ALA A 144 -3.09 -23.03 -8.82
C ALA A 144 -3.27 -24.47 -8.24
N ARG A 145 -2.18 -25.23 -8.12
CA ARG A 145 -2.23 -26.69 -7.83
C ARG A 145 -1.48 -27.08 -6.56
N ALA A 146 -0.36 -26.41 -6.25
CA ALA A 146 0.52 -26.77 -5.14
C ALA A 146 0.36 -25.81 -3.94
N ASP A 147 0.61 -26.32 -2.73
CA ASP A 147 0.63 -25.49 -1.52
C ASP A 147 1.95 -24.69 -1.42
N MET A 148 1.85 -23.38 -1.41
CA MET A 148 2.99 -22.46 -1.37
C MET A 148 3.60 -22.27 0.03
N ARG A 149 2.95 -22.71 1.08
CA ARG A 149 3.43 -22.54 2.46
C ARG A 149 4.71 -23.30 2.78
N PRO A 150 4.86 -24.61 2.39
CA PRO A 150 6.11 -25.33 2.59
C PRO A 150 7.26 -24.71 1.80
N LEU A 151 7.02 -24.39 0.51
CA LEU A 151 8.01 -23.76 -0.36
C LEU A 151 8.48 -22.41 0.19
N SER A 152 7.56 -21.56 0.61
CA SER A 152 7.89 -20.26 1.22
C SER A 152 8.75 -20.41 2.47
N ARG A 153 8.47 -21.41 3.33
CA ARG A 153 9.27 -21.68 4.53
C ARG A 153 10.69 -22.15 4.18
N ALA A 154 10.82 -23.06 3.22
CA ALA A 154 12.11 -23.55 2.77
C ALA A 154 12.98 -22.43 2.19
N LEU A 155 12.42 -21.62 1.30
CA LEU A 155 13.11 -20.49 0.68
C LEU A 155 13.49 -19.42 1.71
N ASN A 156 12.60 -19.07 2.65
CA ASN A 156 12.92 -18.12 3.72
C ASN A 156 14.09 -18.61 4.60
N GLY A 157 14.19 -19.93 4.83
CA GLY A 157 15.31 -20.52 5.58
C GLY A 157 16.64 -20.43 4.83
N CYS A 158 16.63 -20.69 3.52
CA CYS A 158 17.85 -20.67 2.71
C CYS A 158 18.34 -19.26 2.34
N LEU A 159 17.42 -18.29 2.17
CA LEU A 159 17.69 -16.96 1.59
C LEU A 159 17.60 -15.83 2.63
N ALA A 160 17.73 -16.16 3.93
CA ALA A 160 17.54 -15.20 5.03
C ALA A 160 16.27 -14.36 4.88
N GLY A 161 15.19 -14.97 4.36
CA GLY A 161 13.96 -14.30 4.00
C GLY A 161 12.96 -14.21 5.14
N ARG A 162 11.96 -13.36 4.94
CA ARG A 162 10.79 -13.22 5.82
C ARG A 162 9.54 -13.13 4.98
N GLY A 163 8.54 -13.94 5.31
CA GLY A 163 7.28 -13.92 4.57
C GLY A 163 6.39 -15.10 4.93
N GLY A 164 5.28 -15.18 4.23
CA GLY A 164 4.29 -16.24 4.40
C GLY A 164 3.04 -15.92 3.62
N GLY A 165 2.01 -16.74 3.78
CA GLY A 165 0.76 -16.55 3.06
C GLY A 165 -0.20 -17.72 3.19
N SER A 166 -1.05 -17.87 2.17
CA SER A 166 -2.02 -18.96 2.04
C SER A 166 -1.43 -20.15 1.25
N ALA A 167 -2.24 -21.18 1.07
CA ALA A 167 -1.86 -22.30 0.22
C ALA A 167 -1.65 -21.89 -1.25
N LEU A 168 -2.46 -20.98 -1.78
CA LEU A 168 -2.37 -20.54 -3.16
C LEU A 168 -1.26 -19.52 -3.40
N MET A 169 -0.91 -18.71 -2.40
CA MET A 169 0.05 -17.61 -2.56
C MET A 169 0.78 -17.30 -1.26
N ALA A 170 2.10 -17.12 -1.37
CA ALA A 170 2.95 -16.59 -0.31
C ALA A 170 3.73 -15.36 -0.83
N GLN A 171 4.06 -14.44 0.07
CA GLN A 171 4.80 -13.23 -0.26
C GLN A 171 5.74 -12.84 0.90
N GLY A 172 6.77 -12.08 0.58
CA GLY A 172 7.73 -11.64 1.58
C GLY A 172 8.92 -10.93 0.96
N THR A 173 10.05 -10.99 1.66
CA THR A 173 11.32 -10.44 1.19
C THR A 173 12.44 -11.47 1.38
N PHE A 174 13.42 -11.48 0.47
CA PHE A 174 14.66 -12.24 0.55
C PHE A 174 15.84 -11.29 0.70
N ARG A 175 16.90 -11.75 1.37
CA ARG A 175 18.18 -11.05 1.47
C ARG A 175 19.28 -11.89 0.82
N ALA A 176 19.24 -11.94 -0.50
CA ALA A 176 20.18 -12.70 -1.33
C ALA A 176 20.22 -12.08 -2.73
N ASP A 177 21.23 -12.43 -3.52
CA ASP A 177 21.33 -12.05 -4.91
C ASP A 177 20.36 -12.83 -5.82
N ALA A 178 20.10 -12.31 -7.01
CA ALA A 178 19.14 -12.88 -7.95
C ALA A 178 19.45 -14.32 -8.35
N GLU A 179 20.75 -14.66 -8.50
CA GLU A 179 21.17 -16.00 -8.92
C GLU A 179 20.97 -17.03 -7.81
N SER A 180 21.32 -16.68 -6.58
CA SER A 180 21.04 -17.53 -5.41
C SER A 180 19.55 -17.77 -5.21
N ILE A 181 18.72 -16.74 -5.39
CA ILE A 181 17.25 -16.85 -5.35
C ILE A 181 16.75 -17.81 -6.43
N ARG A 182 17.23 -17.66 -7.67
CA ARG A 182 16.86 -18.52 -8.80
C ARG A 182 17.19 -19.98 -8.54
N GLN A 183 18.43 -20.28 -8.10
CA GLN A 183 18.90 -21.64 -7.84
C GLN A 183 18.13 -22.29 -6.69
N ALA A 184 17.94 -21.59 -5.58
CA ALA A 184 17.17 -22.10 -4.45
C ALA A 184 15.72 -22.39 -4.85
N PHE A 185 15.09 -21.50 -5.61
CA PHE A 185 13.71 -21.69 -6.08
C PHE A 185 13.58 -22.92 -6.97
N LEU A 186 14.43 -23.08 -7.96
CA LEU A 186 14.35 -24.22 -8.89
C LEU A 186 14.60 -25.55 -8.16
N ALA A 187 15.55 -25.57 -7.21
CA ALA A 187 15.84 -26.76 -6.42
C ALA A 187 14.67 -27.16 -5.50
N GLU A 188 14.03 -26.22 -4.85
CA GLU A 188 12.90 -26.49 -3.93
C GLU A 188 11.58 -26.72 -4.66
N ALA A 189 11.32 -26.00 -5.75
CA ALA A 189 10.11 -26.16 -6.54
C ALA A 189 10.07 -27.54 -7.23
N GLY A 190 11.23 -28.10 -7.64
CA GLY A 190 11.33 -29.43 -8.22
C GLY A 190 11.01 -30.58 -7.25
N LYS A 191 10.95 -30.34 -5.94
CA LYS A 191 10.59 -31.33 -4.93
C LYS A 191 9.07 -31.39 -4.62
N LEU A 192 8.32 -30.43 -5.13
CA LEU A 192 6.87 -30.40 -4.90
C LEU A 192 6.18 -31.52 -5.71
N PRO A 193 5.27 -32.28 -5.08
CA PRO A 193 4.42 -33.20 -5.81
C PRO A 193 3.42 -32.39 -6.65
N ILE A 194 3.57 -32.46 -7.96
CA ILE A 194 2.76 -31.73 -8.94
C ILE A 194 1.91 -32.73 -9.70
#